data_7dd67ba9ac6c12a1e44c0fc7659c9887
#
_entry.id   7dd67ba9ac6c12a1e44c0fc7659c9887
#
_cell.length_a   1.000
_cell.length_b   1.000
_cell.length_c   1.000
_cell.angle_alpha   90.00
_cell.angle_beta   90.00
_cell.angle_gamma   90.00
#
_symmetry.space_group_name_H-M   'P 1'
#
loop_
_entity.id
_entity.type
_entity.pdbx_description
1 polymer ?
#
loop_
_entity_poly.entity_id
_entity_poly.type
_entity_poly.pdbx_seq_one_letter_code
_entity_poly.pdbx_strand_id
1 'polypeptide(L)'
;MALTIHEESCQKIEMQEFVEVSNSQMDPDDEDSVIAMASWLRKLSNNKSILIDHINTNLRDSTWADRLGGYSSQSFVLETMANAFIRVNVWEKSREYDGDTFWEDALYSYGLSHNHNFQLLTAGYWGPGYRTEIHEIDPEGIVGYAGERVCIRFLEHTGLPEGKVMYYRRSRDVHNQIAPEEFSISLNLMPADRLIATTEQFEFDVRNGRIKGIIGNQVEATVSLLTVAKNIGDHRTADLCVRLAAVSPNPRARLAAVDASAALLPSEACGLWQGALKDASELVRLHARAMVETIC
;
A
#
# COMPACT_ATOMS: atom_id res chain seq x y z
N MET A 1 -7.35 -10.52 -12.52
CA MET A 1 -6.30 -10.04 -13.45
C MET A 1 -6.23 -8.55 -13.29
N ALA A 2 -5.04 -7.98 -13.02
CA ALA A 2 -4.93 -6.54 -13.12
C ALA A 2 -5.52 -6.14 -14.45
N LEU A 3 -6.45 -5.20 -14.44
CA LEU A 3 -7.25 -4.92 -15.63
C LEU A 3 -6.60 -3.78 -16.40
N THR A 4 -6.18 -4.04 -17.64
CA THR A 4 -6.01 -2.95 -18.60
C THR A 4 -7.40 -2.52 -19.06
N ILE A 5 -7.75 -1.26 -18.81
CA ILE A 5 -9.04 -0.70 -19.19
C ILE A 5 -8.81 0.13 -20.44
N HIS A 6 -9.44 -0.28 -21.53
CA HIS A 6 -9.35 0.41 -22.81
C HIS A 6 -10.37 1.54 -22.86
N GLU A 7 -9.89 2.76 -22.60
CA GLU A 7 -10.68 4.00 -22.65
C GLU A 7 -10.12 4.92 -23.73
N GLU A 8 -10.81 5.01 -24.85
CA GLU A 8 -10.47 5.91 -25.94
C GLU A 8 -11.23 7.24 -25.82
N SER A 9 -10.81 8.09 -24.89
CA SER A 9 -11.41 9.41 -24.73
C SER A 9 -10.38 10.51 -24.93
N CYS A 10 -10.71 11.49 -25.80
CA CYS A 10 -9.96 12.74 -25.95
C CYS A 10 -10.56 13.87 -25.10
N GLN A 11 -11.64 13.65 -24.39
CA GLN A 11 -12.27 14.63 -23.52
C GLN A 11 -11.32 14.99 -22.36
N LYS A 12 -11.39 16.25 -21.94
CA LYS A 12 -10.68 16.76 -20.77
C LYS A 12 -11.70 17.21 -19.75
N ILE A 13 -11.39 16.97 -18.48
CA ILE A 13 -12.18 17.50 -17.36
C ILE A 13 -11.27 18.22 -16.39
N GLU A 14 -11.84 19.10 -15.59
CA GLU A 14 -11.14 19.78 -14.51
C GLU A 14 -11.11 18.91 -13.24
N MET A 15 -10.16 19.19 -12.35
CA MET A 15 -10.03 18.47 -11.08
C MET A 15 -11.31 18.54 -10.25
N GLN A 16 -11.96 19.72 -10.20
CA GLN A 16 -13.19 19.89 -9.47
C GLN A 16 -14.31 18.99 -9.98
N GLU A 17 -14.48 18.85 -11.30
CA GLU A 17 -15.48 17.95 -11.89
C GLU A 17 -15.19 16.49 -11.51
N PHE A 18 -13.92 16.07 -11.53
CA PHE A 18 -13.52 14.73 -11.10
C PHE A 18 -13.88 14.50 -9.62
N VAL A 19 -13.60 15.47 -8.75
CA VAL A 19 -13.90 15.41 -7.31
C VAL A 19 -15.42 15.26 -7.07
N GLU A 20 -16.24 16.05 -7.76
CA GLU A 20 -17.70 16.00 -7.66
C GLU A 20 -18.25 14.63 -8.05
N VAL A 21 -17.75 14.07 -9.16
CA VAL A 21 -18.15 12.75 -9.63
C VAL A 21 -17.70 11.65 -8.67
N SER A 22 -16.43 11.69 -8.25
CA SER A 22 -15.91 10.71 -7.30
C SER A 22 -16.71 10.70 -6.00
N ASN A 23 -16.96 11.87 -5.40
CA ASN A 23 -17.69 11.98 -4.14
C ASN A 23 -19.15 11.53 -4.27
N SER A 24 -19.77 11.66 -5.46
CA SER A 24 -21.20 11.35 -5.66
C SER A 24 -21.47 9.94 -6.19
N GLN A 25 -20.52 9.33 -6.89
CA GLN A 25 -20.75 8.11 -7.64
C GLN A 25 -19.84 6.93 -7.23
N MET A 26 -18.68 7.20 -6.60
CA MET A 26 -17.75 6.14 -6.25
C MET A 26 -17.99 5.64 -4.82
N ASP A 27 -18.21 4.33 -4.68
CA ASP A 27 -18.09 3.61 -3.41
C ASP A 27 -16.65 3.05 -3.31
N PRO A 28 -15.83 3.51 -2.36
CA PRO A 28 -14.44 3.06 -2.24
C PRO A 28 -14.29 1.61 -1.79
N ASP A 29 -15.33 1.01 -1.23
CA ASP A 29 -15.33 -0.40 -0.78
C ASP A 29 -15.79 -1.36 -1.90
N ASP A 30 -16.37 -0.85 -3.00
CA ASP A 30 -16.87 -1.64 -4.15
C ASP A 30 -15.91 -1.57 -5.35
N GLU A 31 -15.38 -2.74 -5.73
CA GLU A 31 -14.42 -2.88 -6.84
C GLU A 31 -14.99 -2.40 -8.18
N ASP A 32 -16.23 -2.75 -8.49
CA ASP A 32 -16.87 -2.35 -9.76
C ASP A 32 -17.10 -0.84 -9.82
N SER A 33 -17.44 -0.23 -8.68
CA SER A 33 -17.58 1.22 -8.55
C SER A 33 -16.26 1.95 -8.77
N VAL A 34 -15.16 1.44 -8.23
CA VAL A 34 -13.81 2.01 -8.45
C VAL A 34 -13.40 1.85 -9.92
N ILE A 35 -13.65 0.68 -10.53
CA ILE A 35 -13.35 0.43 -11.94
C ILE A 35 -14.13 1.38 -12.84
N ALA A 36 -15.38 1.71 -12.52
CA ALA A 36 -16.20 2.66 -13.27
C ALA A 36 -15.60 4.08 -13.34
N MET A 37 -14.72 4.43 -12.38
CA MET A 37 -13.98 5.70 -12.42
C MET A 37 -12.87 5.75 -13.48
N ALA A 38 -12.58 4.65 -14.18
CA ALA A 38 -11.52 4.60 -15.19
C ALA A 38 -11.72 5.62 -16.31
N SER A 39 -12.95 5.76 -16.81
CA SER A 39 -13.27 6.73 -17.86
C SER A 39 -13.08 8.18 -17.39
N TRP A 40 -13.38 8.46 -16.13
CA TRP A 40 -13.16 9.77 -15.52
C TRP A 40 -11.69 10.06 -15.28
N LEU A 41 -10.94 9.10 -14.76
CA LEU A 41 -9.49 9.22 -14.59
C LEU A 41 -8.76 9.41 -15.94
N ARG A 42 -9.24 8.72 -16.98
CA ARG A 42 -8.74 8.92 -18.34
C ARG A 42 -8.98 10.35 -18.84
N LYS A 43 -10.17 10.89 -18.66
CA LYS A 43 -10.49 12.28 -19.03
C LYS A 43 -9.66 13.29 -18.23
N LEU A 44 -9.48 13.03 -16.93
CA LEU A 44 -8.62 13.86 -16.07
C LEU A 44 -7.17 13.81 -16.55
N SER A 45 -6.65 12.63 -16.91
CA SER A 45 -5.27 12.47 -17.39
C SER A 45 -5.00 13.18 -18.74
N ASN A 46 -6.02 13.49 -19.52
CA ASN A 46 -5.91 14.29 -20.73
C ASN A 46 -5.67 15.79 -20.45
N ASN A 47 -6.00 16.26 -19.24
CA ASN A 47 -5.83 17.65 -18.85
C ASN A 47 -4.42 17.87 -18.26
N LYS A 48 -3.49 18.36 -19.09
CA LYS A 48 -2.10 18.57 -18.67
C LYS A 48 -1.93 19.81 -17.79
N SER A 49 -2.91 20.74 -17.77
CA SER A 49 -2.80 21.96 -16.97
C SER A 49 -2.94 21.72 -15.48
N ILE A 50 -3.66 20.68 -15.05
CA ILE A 50 -3.87 20.39 -13.62
C ILE A 50 -2.57 20.24 -12.83
N LEU A 51 -1.58 19.59 -13.40
CA LEU A 51 -0.27 19.43 -12.75
C LEU A 51 0.57 20.69 -12.84
N ILE A 52 0.52 21.38 -13.98
CA ILE A 52 1.23 22.66 -14.16
C ILE A 52 0.70 23.70 -13.17
N ASP A 53 -0.60 23.82 -13.01
CA ASP A 53 -1.24 24.76 -12.09
C ASP A 53 -0.92 24.42 -10.63
N HIS A 54 -0.91 23.13 -10.28
CA HIS A 54 -0.48 22.67 -8.96
C HIS A 54 0.97 23.05 -8.67
N ILE A 55 1.89 22.78 -9.59
CA ILE A 55 3.31 23.14 -9.46
C ILE A 55 3.47 24.66 -9.32
N ASN A 56 2.84 25.44 -10.21
CA ASN A 56 2.93 26.89 -10.19
C ASN A 56 2.39 27.49 -8.88
N THR A 57 1.31 26.94 -8.35
CA THR A 57 0.73 27.39 -7.08
C THR A 57 1.68 27.10 -5.93
N ASN A 58 2.22 25.89 -5.85
CA ASN A 58 3.10 25.51 -4.75
C ASN A 58 4.47 26.19 -4.82
N LEU A 59 5.07 26.36 -6.00
CA LEU A 59 6.36 27.05 -6.12
C LEU A 59 6.30 28.55 -5.84
N ARG A 60 5.12 29.18 -5.93
CA ARG A 60 4.93 30.59 -5.53
C ARG A 60 4.86 30.78 -4.03
N ASP A 61 4.47 29.77 -3.30
CA ASP A 61 4.35 29.80 -1.85
C ASP A 61 5.64 29.24 -1.21
N SER A 62 6.49 30.12 -0.68
CA SER A 62 7.75 29.70 -0.06
C SER A 62 7.57 28.80 1.18
N THR A 63 6.36 28.71 1.73
CA THR A 63 6.03 27.88 2.90
C THR A 63 5.46 26.52 2.49
N TRP A 64 5.37 26.21 1.19
CA TRP A 64 4.85 24.93 0.72
C TRP A 64 5.59 23.73 1.30
N ALA A 65 6.92 23.85 1.47
CA ALA A 65 7.76 22.81 2.03
C ALA A 65 7.35 22.40 3.46
N ASP A 66 6.81 23.34 4.25
CA ASP A 66 6.36 23.08 5.62
C ASP A 66 5.04 22.28 5.67
N ARG A 67 4.32 22.21 4.54
CA ARG A 67 3.05 21.51 4.38
C ARG A 67 3.18 20.15 3.73
N LEU A 68 4.39 19.68 3.50
CA LEU A 68 4.73 18.48 2.71
C LEU A 68 4.33 17.13 3.33
N GLY A 69 3.32 17.06 4.16
CA GLY A 69 2.82 15.81 4.76
C GLY A 69 2.37 14.70 3.80
N GLY A 70 2.74 14.75 2.54
CA GLY A 70 2.35 13.75 1.54
C GLY A 70 3.32 13.62 0.37
N TYR A 71 4.52 14.19 0.48
CA TYR A 71 5.53 14.15 -0.58
C TYR A 71 6.66 13.17 -0.27
N SER A 72 7.05 12.40 -1.27
CA SER A 72 8.26 11.60 -1.29
C SER A 72 9.08 11.96 -2.52
N SER A 73 10.26 11.37 -2.69
CA SER A 73 11.04 11.54 -3.91
C SER A 73 10.31 11.06 -5.17
N GLN A 74 9.34 10.17 -5.02
CA GLN A 74 8.61 9.56 -6.13
C GLN A 74 7.17 10.09 -6.27
N SER A 75 6.53 10.52 -5.19
CA SER A 75 5.09 10.78 -5.22
C SER A 75 4.65 11.95 -4.35
N PHE A 76 3.54 12.57 -4.73
CA PHE A 76 2.85 13.57 -3.94
C PHE A 76 1.34 13.51 -4.17
N VAL A 77 0.57 13.96 -3.16
CA VAL A 77 -0.88 14.07 -3.25
C VAL A 77 -1.24 15.33 -4.02
N LEU A 78 -2.01 15.17 -5.10
CA LEU A 78 -2.49 16.27 -5.92
C LEU A 78 -3.82 16.84 -5.38
N GLU A 79 -4.71 15.94 -4.94
CA GLU A 79 -6.04 16.32 -4.43
C GLU A 79 -6.53 15.27 -3.41
N THR A 80 -7.27 15.74 -2.39
CA THR A 80 -7.90 14.89 -1.37
C THR A 80 -9.42 15.06 -1.41
N MET A 81 -10.11 13.94 -1.48
CA MET A 81 -11.58 13.84 -1.55
C MET A 81 -12.14 13.18 -0.30
N ALA A 82 -13.46 13.16 -0.15
CA ALA A 82 -14.12 12.53 1.00
C ALA A 82 -13.88 11.00 1.04
N ASN A 83 -13.79 10.36 -0.12
CA ASN A 83 -13.73 8.91 -0.31
C ASN A 83 -12.47 8.41 -1.02
N ALA A 84 -11.55 9.31 -1.37
CA ALA A 84 -10.31 8.97 -2.08
C ALA A 84 -9.29 10.12 -2.04
N PHE A 85 -8.13 9.89 -2.64
CA PHE A 85 -7.20 10.94 -3.02
C PHE A 85 -6.56 10.64 -4.38
N ILE A 86 -6.14 11.69 -5.07
CA ILE A 86 -5.33 11.59 -6.28
C ILE A 86 -3.87 11.79 -5.92
N ARG A 87 -3.06 10.81 -6.27
CA ARG A 87 -1.60 10.83 -6.12
C ARG A 87 -0.94 10.89 -7.49
N VAL A 88 0.06 11.74 -7.61
CA VAL A 88 0.99 11.74 -8.73
C VAL A 88 2.17 10.85 -8.38
N ASN A 89 2.58 9.98 -9.30
CA ASN A 89 3.89 9.34 -9.22
C ASN A 89 4.75 9.78 -10.39
N VAL A 90 6.00 10.11 -10.08
CA VAL A 90 7.05 10.36 -11.06
C VAL A 90 7.89 9.11 -11.23
N TRP A 91 8.33 8.88 -12.46
CA TRP A 91 9.10 7.72 -12.86
C TRP A 91 10.30 8.21 -13.66
N GLU A 92 11.46 8.20 -13.05
CA GLU A 92 12.71 8.56 -13.71
C GLU A 92 13.32 7.36 -14.41
N LYS A 93 14.06 7.63 -15.47
CA LYS A 93 14.92 6.61 -16.08
C LYS A 93 16.00 6.20 -15.09
N SER A 94 16.20 4.90 -14.90
CA SER A 94 17.34 4.40 -14.11
C SER A 94 18.65 4.93 -14.68
N ARG A 95 19.50 5.44 -13.80
CA ARG A 95 20.87 5.89 -14.12
C ARG A 95 21.84 5.02 -13.37
N GLU A 96 22.93 4.69 -14.06
CA GLU A 96 24.01 3.93 -13.49
C GLU A 96 25.06 4.90 -12.92
N TYR A 97 25.44 4.70 -11.66
CA TYR A 97 26.52 5.41 -10.99
C TYR A 97 27.58 4.38 -10.59
N ASP A 98 28.79 4.48 -11.14
CA ASP A 98 29.87 3.53 -10.89
C ASP A 98 29.50 2.05 -11.15
N GLY A 99 28.60 1.79 -12.12
CA GLY A 99 28.11 0.46 -12.44
C GLY A 99 26.96 -0.04 -11.56
N ASP A 100 26.35 0.84 -10.75
CA ASP A 100 25.27 0.49 -9.84
C ASP A 100 24.07 1.44 -10.01
N THR A 101 22.87 0.88 -10.20
CA THR A 101 21.58 1.58 -10.26
C THR A 101 20.82 1.53 -8.95
N PHE A 102 21.33 0.81 -7.96
CA PHE A 102 20.61 0.46 -6.73
C PHE A 102 19.97 1.67 -6.01
N TRP A 103 20.64 2.81 -5.98
CA TRP A 103 20.14 4.00 -5.30
C TRP A 103 18.87 4.56 -5.94
N GLU A 104 18.85 4.67 -7.26
CA GLU A 104 17.66 5.17 -7.97
C GLU A 104 16.55 4.11 -7.97
N ASP A 105 16.88 2.87 -8.18
CA ASP A 105 15.92 1.77 -8.15
C ASP A 105 15.20 1.72 -6.79
N ALA A 106 15.93 1.91 -5.68
CA ALA A 106 15.34 1.98 -4.34
C ALA A 106 14.42 3.20 -4.16
N LEU A 107 14.81 4.37 -4.69
CA LEU A 107 13.99 5.60 -4.61
C LEU A 107 12.63 5.44 -5.31
N TYR A 108 12.62 4.75 -6.44
CA TYR A 108 11.43 4.56 -7.28
C TYR A 108 10.79 3.19 -7.10
N SER A 109 11.26 2.38 -6.16
CA SER A 109 10.79 1.01 -5.91
C SER A 109 10.87 0.10 -7.14
N TYR A 110 11.83 0.35 -8.05
CA TYR A 110 12.05 -0.53 -9.19
C TYR A 110 12.59 -1.89 -8.72
N GLY A 111 12.16 -2.94 -9.39
CA GLY A 111 12.56 -4.29 -9.03
C GLY A 111 11.87 -4.87 -7.78
N LEU A 112 11.04 -4.08 -7.09
CA LEU A 112 10.31 -4.52 -5.91
C LEU A 112 9.01 -5.21 -6.29
N SER A 113 8.98 -6.55 -6.19
CA SER A 113 7.74 -7.31 -6.42
C SER A 113 6.86 -7.24 -5.18
N HIS A 114 5.72 -6.57 -5.27
CA HIS A 114 4.84 -6.34 -4.12
C HIS A 114 3.36 -6.29 -4.50
N ASN A 115 2.50 -6.51 -3.52
CA ASN A 115 1.07 -6.22 -3.63
C ASN A 115 0.71 -4.95 -2.88
N HIS A 116 -0.53 -4.51 -3.05
CA HIS A 116 -1.11 -3.40 -2.30
C HIS A 116 -2.21 -3.89 -1.36
N ASN A 117 -2.30 -3.30 -0.18
CA ASN A 117 -3.44 -3.49 0.73
C ASN A 117 -4.62 -2.54 0.43
N PHE A 118 -4.58 -1.88 -0.71
CA PHE A 118 -5.60 -0.97 -1.22
C PHE A 118 -5.86 -1.23 -2.71
N GLN A 119 -7.00 -0.76 -3.18
CA GLN A 119 -7.32 -0.71 -4.60
C GLN A 119 -6.56 0.44 -5.26
N LEU A 120 -6.06 0.24 -6.47
CA LEU A 120 -5.33 1.26 -7.20
C LEU A 120 -5.82 1.35 -8.64
N LEU A 121 -6.40 2.48 -9.00
CA LEU A 121 -6.68 2.83 -10.39
C LEU A 121 -5.64 3.85 -10.85
N THR A 122 -4.89 3.53 -11.90
CA THR A 122 -3.76 4.35 -12.38
C THR A 122 -3.88 4.65 -13.86
N ALA A 123 -3.51 5.88 -14.25
CA ALA A 123 -3.48 6.32 -15.63
C ALA A 123 -2.11 6.89 -16.01
N GLY A 124 -1.58 6.51 -17.16
CA GLY A 124 -0.42 7.17 -17.73
C GLY A 124 -0.76 8.61 -18.09
N TYR A 125 -0.07 9.56 -17.45
CA TYR A 125 -0.30 10.99 -17.63
C TYR A 125 0.66 11.63 -18.62
N TRP A 126 1.93 11.23 -18.56
CA TRP A 126 2.99 11.76 -19.41
C TRP A 126 4.07 10.72 -19.68
N GLY A 127 4.61 10.71 -20.90
CA GLY A 127 5.74 9.88 -21.29
C GLY A 127 5.39 8.44 -21.63
N PRO A 128 6.43 7.61 -21.91
CA PRO A 128 6.24 6.19 -22.31
C PRO A 128 5.73 5.32 -21.17
N GLY A 129 5.80 5.80 -19.92
CA GLY A 129 5.40 5.06 -18.74
C GLY A 129 6.39 3.98 -18.31
N TYR A 130 6.31 3.56 -17.06
CA TYR A 130 7.06 2.41 -16.56
C TYR A 130 6.55 1.11 -17.20
N ARG A 131 7.41 0.10 -17.28
CA ARG A 131 7.01 -1.27 -17.58
C ARG A 131 6.72 -2.02 -16.29
N THR A 132 5.90 -3.05 -16.37
CA THR A 132 5.55 -3.84 -15.19
C THR A 132 5.36 -5.32 -15.53
N GLU A 133 5.83 -6.17 -14.63
CA GLU A 133 5.47 -7.58 -14.56
C GLU A 133 4.34 -7.74 -13.55
N ILE A 134 3.27 -8.38 -13.95
CA ILE A 134 2.09 -8.58 -13.12
C ILE A 134 1.89 -10.06 -12.86
N HIS A 135 1.68 -10.38 -11.60
CA HIS A 135 1.36 -11.72 -11.12
C HIS A 135 0.10 -11.67 -10.28
N GLU A 136 -0.48 -12.81 -10.04
CA GLU A 136 -1.65 -12.98 -9.19
C GLU A 136 -1.35 -13.96 -8.06
N ILE A 137 -1.86 -13.64 -6.88
CA ILE A 137 -1.92 -14.52 -5.72
C ILE A 137 -3.37 -14.68 -5.27
N ASP A 138 -3.65 -15.78 -4.57
CA ASP A 138 -4.88 -15.92 -3.82
C ASP A 138 -4.63 -15.43 -2.38
N PRO A 139 -5.25 -14.33 -1.94
CA PRO A 139 -5.07 -13.84 -0.58
C PRO A 139 -5.69 -14.74 0.49
N GLU A 140 -6.63 -15.64 0.11
CA GLU A 140 -7.22 -16.58 1.04
C GLU A 140 -6.17 -17.62 1.49
N GLY A 141 -5.98 -17.75 2.78
CA GLY A 141 -5.00 -18.68 3.36
C GLY A 141 -3.58 -18.15 3.51
N ILE A 142 -3.29 -16.91 3.09
CA ILE A 142 -2.02 -16.25 3.41
C ILE A 142 -2.03 -15.87 4.89
N VAL A 143 -1.06 -16.40 5.63
CA VAL A 143 -0.86 -16.09 7.05
C VAL A 143 -0.11 -14.78 7.23
N GLY A 144 0.88 -14.49 6.37
CA GLY A 144 1.58 -13.22 6.28
C GLY A 144 2.90 -13.14 7.06
N TYR A 145 3.68 -14.22 7.10
CA TYR A 145 5.02 -14.21 7.70
C TYR A 145 6.14 -14.34 6.65
N ALA A 146 7.30 -13.81 6.95
CA ALA A 146 8.46 -13.92 6.07
C ALA A 146 8.88 -15.39 5.89
N GLY A 147 9.08 -15.80 4.64
CA GLY A 147 9.40 -17.18 4.26
C GLY A 147 8.19 -18.04 3.93
N GLU A 148 6.95 -17.57 4.17
CA GLU A 148 5.73 -18.28 3.80
C GLU A 148 5.69 -18.57 2.30
N ARG A 149 5.31 -19.80 1.94
CA ARG A 149 5.14 -20.18 0.53
C ARG A 149 3.78 -19.73 0.01
N VAL A 150 3.80 -19.08 -1.14
CA VAL A 150 2.61 -18.57 -1.82
C VAL A 150 2.62 -19.03 -3.27
N CYS A 151 1.46 -19.47 -3.78
CA CYS A 151 1.29 -19.74 -5.19
C CYS A 151 1.20 -18.41 -5.95
N ILE A 152 2.23 -18.09 -6.73
CA ILE A 152 2.32 -16.85 -7.50
C ILE A 152 2.21 -17.20 -8.98
N ARG A 153 1.17 -16.70 -9.63
CA ARG A 153 0.90 -16.97 -11.05
C ARG A 153 1.23 -15.74 -11.88
N PHE A 154 2.13 -15.88 -12.84
CA PHE A 154 2.39 -14.84 -13.85
C PHE A 154 1.14 -14.56 -14.68
N LEU A 155 0.85 -13.30 -14.93
CA LEU A 155 -0.25 -12.84 -15.78
C LEU A 155 0.24 -12.21 -17.07
N GLU A 156 1.02 -11.13 -16.97
CA GLU A 156 1.47 -10.40 -18.15
C GLU A 156 2.69 -9.52 -17.90
N HIS A 157 3.38 -9.17 -19.00
CA HIS A 157 4.26 -8.02 -19.09
C HIS A 157 3.55 -6.90 -19.82
N THR A 158 3.53 -5.72 -19.26
CA THR A 158 2.87 -4.57 -19.86
C THR A 158 3.58 -3.27 -19.46
N GLY A 159 3.02 -2.12 -19.79
CA GLY A 159 3.49 -0.80 -19.38
C GLY A 159 2.32 0.13 -19.19
N LEU A 160 2.59 1.32 -18.64
CA LEU A 160 1.61 2.37 -18.42
C LEU A 160 1.94 3.63 -19.26
N PRO A 161 1.93 3.54 -20.60
CA PRO A 161 2.15 4.70 -21.44
C PRO A 161 1.02 5.73 -21.27
N GLU A 162 1.28 6.95 -21.74
CA GLU A 162 0.29 8.03 -21.74
C GLU A 162 -1.06 7.54 -22.30
N GLY A 163 -2.12 7.79 -21.54
CA GLY A 163 -3.48 7.47 -21.91
C GLY A 163 -3.96 6.07 -21.54
N LYS A 164 -3.09 5.14 -21.20
CA LYS A 164 -3.49 3.83 -20.70
C LYS A 164 -4.00 3.93 -19.26
N VAL A 165 -5.05 3.19 -18.96
CA VAL A 165 -5.59 3.04 -17.59
C VAL A 165 -5.45 1.60 -17.15
N MET A 166 -5.00 1.40 -15.91
CA MET A 166 -4.89 0.08 -15.29
C MET A 166 -5.50 0.09 -13.89
N TYR A 167 -6.10 -1.02 -13.52
CA TYR A 167 -6.62 -1.26 -12.18
C TYR A 167 -5.90 -2.43 -11.54
N TYR A 168 -5.42 -2.23 -10.31
CA TYR A 168 -4.81 -3.26 -9.47
C TYR A 168 -5.73 -3.61 -8.30
N ARG A 169 -6.04 -4.90 -8.17
CA ARG A 169 -6.90 -5.44 -7.10
C ARG A 169 -6.13 -5.51 -5.79
N ARG A 170 -6.75 -5.05 -4.72
CA ARG A 170 -6.20 -5.17 -3.37
C ARG A 170 -5.79 -6.61 -3.04
N SER A 171 -4.62 -6.77 -2.42
CA SER A 171 -4.06 -8.01 -1.88
C SER A 171 -3.88 -9.15 -2.88
N ARG A 172 -4.33 -9.00 -4.11
CA ARG A 172 -4.35 -10.04 -5.15
C ARG A 172 -3.32 -9.85 -6.23
N ASP A 173 -3.15 -8.63 -6.71
CA ASP A 173 -2.20 -8.36 -7.79
C ASP A 173 -0.84 -8.03 -7.20
N VAL A 174 0.16 -8.81 -7.59
CA VAL A 174 1.58 -8.57 -7.28
C VAL A 174 2.23 -8.00 -8.52
N HIS A 175 2.87 -6.88 -8.36
CA HIS A 175 3.52 -6.23 -9.48
C HIS A 175 4.95 -5.80 -9.15
N ASN A 176 5.74 -5.62 -10.21
CA ASN A 176 7.09 -5.15 -10.18
C ASN A 176 7.24 -4.07 -11.24
N GLN A 177 7.61 -2.85 -10.84
CA GLN A 177 7.89 -1.78 -11.79
C GLN A 177 9.33 -1.89 -12.31
N ILE A 178 9.46 -1.62 -13.60
CA ILE A 178 10.73 -1.52 -14.31
C ILE A 178 10.84 -0.08 -14.82
N ALA A 179 11.99 0.53 -14.62
CA ALA A 179 12.21 1.93 -15.01
C ALA A 179 11.80 2.22 -16.45
N PRO A 180 11.19 3.36 -16.72
CA PRO A 180 10.86 3.79 -18.08
C PRO A 180 12.12 4.16 -18.87
N GLU A 181 11.99 4.22 -20.18
CA GLU A 181 13.08 4.67 -21.07
C GLU A 181 13.31 6.19 -21.00
N GLU A 182 12.26 6.95 -20.65
CA GLU A 182 12.25 8.38 -20.47
C GLU A 182 11.38 8.76 -19.27
N PHE A 183 11.61 9.97 -18.74
CA PHE A 183 10.80 10.52 -17.65
C PHE A 183 9.31 10.36 -17.92
N SER A 184 8.58 9.86 -16.94
CA SER A 184 7.15 9.57 -17.05
C SER A 184 6.39 9.95 -15.79
N ILE A 185 5.09 10.19 -15.94
CA ILE A 185 4.19 10.53 -14.84
C ILE A 185 2.93 9.67 -14.92
N SER A 186 2.46 9.20 -13.78
CA SER A 186 1.13 8.58 -13.63
C SER A 186 0.27 9.34 -12.64
N LEU A 187 -1.06 9.35 -12.90
CA LEU A 187 -2.09 9.74 -11.95
C LEU A 187 -2.71 8.50 -11.35
N ASN A 188 -2.86 8.50 -10.03
CA ASN A 188 -3.33 7.34 -9.29
C ASN A 188 -4.52 7.76 -8.42
N LEU A 189 -5.68 7.17 -8.67
CA LEU A 189 -6.83 7.26 -7.78
C LEU A 189 -6.66 6.21 -6.68
N MET A 190 -6.64 6.66 -5.44
CA MET A 190 -6.46 5.87 -4.23
C MET A 190 -7.76 5.93 -3.42
N PRO A 191 -8.66 4.94 -3.52
CA PRO A 191 -9.86 4.89 -2.69
C PRO A 191 -9.52 4.81 -1.20
N ALA A 192 -10.31 5.49 -0.36
CA ALA A 192 -10.22 5.44 1.10
C ALA A 192 -10.92 4.17 1.62
N ASP A 193 -10.40 3.02 1.27
CA ASP A 193 -10.91 1.69 1.57
C ASP A 193 -10.75 1.35 3.07
N ARG A 194 -11.81 0.84 3.69
CA ARG A 194 -11.82 0.47 5.12
C ARG A 194 -10.89 -0.68 5.46
N LEU A 195 -10.58 -1.55 4.49
CA LEU A 195 -9.74 -2.72 4.72
C LEU A 195 -8.24 -2.40 4.73
N ILE A 196 -7.82 -1.19 4.36
CA ILE A 196 -6.42 -0.76 4.44
C ILE A 196 -5.84 -0.96 5.85
N ALA A 197 -6.64 -0.68 6.88
CA ALA A 197 -6.22 -0.81 8.27
C ALA A 197 -6.07 -2.27 8.75
N THR A 198 -6.66 -3.22 8.04
CA THR A 198 -6.74 -4.64 8.46
C THR A 198 -5.90 -5.58 7.61
N THR A 199 -5.44 -5.12 6.44
CA THR A 199 -4.66 -5.90 5.49
C THR A 199 -3.23 -5.40 5.41
N GLU A 200 -2.32 -6.31 5.08
CA GLU A 200 -0.89 -6.02 4.97
C GLU A 200 -0.46 -5.95 3.50
N GLN A 201 0.63 -5.24 3.26
CA GLN A 201 1.36 -5.29 2.01
C GLN A 201 2.60 -6.16 2.17
N PHE A 202 2.88 -6.99 1.18
CA PHE A 202 4.01 -7.91 1.20
C PHE A 202 4.95 -7.66 0.03
N GLU A 203 6.23 -7.84 0.30
CA GLU A 203 7.24 -8.05 -0.72
C GLU A 203 7.35 -9.55 -1.01
N PHE A 204 7.48 -9.91 -2.28
CA PHE A 204 7.52 -11.29 -2.74
C PHE A 204 8.84 -11.63 -3.42
N ASP A 205 9.35 -12.82 -3.13
CA ASP A 205 10.28 -13.53 -3.99
C ASP A 205 9.46 -14.35 -4.99
N VAL A 206 9.18 -13.73 -6.14
CA VAL A 206 8.34 -14.32 -7.18
C VAL A 206 8.96 -15.61 -7.73
N ARG A 207 10.30 -15.66 -7.83
CA ARG A 207 11.01 -16.83 -8.38
C ARG A 207 10.87 -18.06 -7.49
N ASN A 208 10.89 -17.88 -6.18
CA ASN A 208 10.81 -18.96 -5.21
C ASN A 208 9.41 -19.14 -4.62
N GLY A 209 8.43 -18.31 -5.02
CA GLY A 209 7.06 -18.37 -4.54
C GLY A 209 6.96 -18.14 -3.03
N ARG A 210 7.56 -17.06 -2.51
CA ARG A 210 7.62 -16.78 -1.07
C ARG A 210 7.38 -15.32 -0.75
N ILE A 211 6.81 -15.07 0.42
CA ILE A 211 6.82 -13.75 1.06
C ILE A 211 8.25 -13.47 1.55
N LYS A 212 8.86 -12.36 1.12
CA LYS A 212 10.16 -11.90 1.63
C LYS A 212 10.00 -11.12 2.93
N GLY A 213 8.97 -10.29 3.00
CA GLY A 213 8.73 -9.44 4.16
C GLY A 213 7.47 -8.63 4.01
N ILE A 214 7.24 -7.76 4.98
CA ILE A 214 6.13 -6.83 5.02
C ILE A 214 6.64 -5.47 4.55
N ILE A 215 5.88 -4.83 3.68
CA ILE A 215 6.14 -3.44 3.29
C ILE A 215 5.44 -2.53 4.30
N GLY A 216 6.15 -1.51 4.80
CA GLY A 216 5.66 -0.60 5.82
C GLY A 216 4.31 0.02 5.45
N ASN A 217 3.40 0.01 6.42
CA ASN A 217 2.07 0.58 6.33
C ASN A 217 1.70 1.36 7.61
N GLN A 218 0.47 1.83 7.73
CA GLN A 218 0.00 2.59 8.89
C GLN A 218 0.11 1.83 10.23
N VAL A 219 0.12 0.50 10.20
CA VAL A 219 0.23 -0.36 11.39
C VAL A 219 1.62 -0.34 12.00
N GLU A 220 2.65 -0.03 11.20
CA GLU A 220 4.04 0.04 11.67
C GLU A 220 4.22 0.97 12.88
N ALA A 221 3.57 2.12 12.86
CA ALA A 221 3.64 3.06 13.98
C ALA A 221 3.08 2.45 15.28
N THR A 222 1.96 1.71 15.18
CA THR A 222 1.36 1.01 16.32
C THR A 222 2.25 -0.12 16.82
N VAL A 223 2.80 -0.93 15.92
CA VAL A 223 3.73 -2.02 16.26
C VAL A 223 5.00 -1.48 16.92
N SER A 224 5.57 -0.39 16.37
CA SER A 224 6.74 0.28 16.95
C SER A 224 6.46 0.80 18.35
N LEU A 225 5.30 1.44 18.56
CA LEU A 225 4.88 1.92 19.89
C LEU A 225 4.74 0.77 20.88
N LEU A 226 4.14 -0.35 20.47
CA LEU A 226 4.01 -1.55 21.30
C LEU A 226 5.36 -2.21 21.60
N THR A 227 6.31 -2.15 20.66
CA THR A 227 7.68 -2.60 20.89
C THR A 227 8.37 -1.75 21.98
N VAL A 228 8.16 -0.43 21.95
CA VAL A 228 8.64 0.46 23.03
C VAL A 228 7.94 0.11 24.34
N ALA A 229 6.62 -0.01 24.33
CA ALA A 229 5.81 -0.36 25.50
C ALA A 229 6.27 -1.66 26.15
N LYS A 230 6.57 -2.70 25.37
CA LYS A 230 7.13 -3.97 25.84
C LYS A 230 8.36 -3.81 26.73
N ASN A 231 9.23 -2.85 26.41
CA ASN A 231 10.55 -2.69 27.02
C ASN A 231 10.61 -1.70 28.17
N ILE A 232 9.74 -0.67 28.18
CA ILE A 232 9.77 0.41 29.18
C ILE A 232 8.41 0.75 29.78
N GLY A 233 7.37 0.01 29.46
CA GLY A 233 6.02 0.23 29.97
C GLY A 233 5.88 -0.11 31.46
N ASP A 234 4.81 0.38 32.07
CA ASP A 234 4.39 0.06 33.45
C ASP A 234 3.07 -0.74 33.46
N HIS A 235 2.52 -0.98 34.65
CA HIS A 235 1.24 -1.70 34.82
C HIS A 235 0.07 -1.04 34.08
N ARG A 236 0.03 0.31 33.96
CA ARG A 236 -1.01 1.01 33.19
C ARG A 236 -0.84 0.78 31.70
N THR A 237 0.41 0.68 31.24
CA THR A 237 0.74 0.32 29.86
C THR A 237 0.29 -1.10 29.58
N ALA A 238 0.48 -2.04 30.51
CA ALA A 238 0.03 -3.44 30.37
C ALA A 238 -1.48 -3.53 30.14
N ASP A 239 -2.28 -2.82 30.90
CA ASP A 239 -3.76 -2.77 30.76
C ASP A 239 -4.18 -2.23 29.38
N LEU A 240 -3.45 -1.26 28.84
CA LEU A 240 -3.70 -0.73 27.49
C LEU A 240 -3.36 -1.76 26.42
N CYS A 241 -2.24 -2.46 26.57
CA CYS A 241 -1.82 -3.53 25.65
C CYS A 241 -2.84 -4.69 25.65
N VAL A 242 -3.30 -5.15 26.82
CA VAL A 242 -4.33 -6.19 26.92
C VAL A 242 -5.62 -5.80 26.20
N ARG A 243 -6.06 -4.55 26.38
CA ARG A 243 -7.24 -4.05 25.66
C ARG A 243 -7.01 -4.00 24.14
N LEU A 244 -5.85 -3.50 23.72
CA LEU A 244 -5.53 -3.40 22.28
C LEU A 244 -5.43 -4.79 21.63
N ALA A 245 -4.88 -5.76 22.33
CA ALA A 245 -4.87 -7.17 21.88
C ALA A 245 -6.27 -7.73 21.62
N ALA A 246 -7.27 -7.27 22.38
CA ALA A 246 -8.65 -7.73 22.22
C ALA A 246 -9.42 -7.00 21.10
N VAL A 247 -9.12 -5.73 20.82
CA VAL A 247 -9.99 -4.88 19.97
C VAL A 247 -9.35 -4.41 18.67
N SER A 248 -8.04 -4.51 18.51
CA SER A 248 -7.40 -4.04 17.28
C SER A 248 -7.89 -4.84 16.06
N PRO A 249 -8.30 -4.18 14.97
CA PRO A 249 -8.69 -4.87 13.76
C PRO A 249 -7.50 -5.54 13.07
N ASN A 250 -6.28 -5.03 13.25
CA ASN A 250 -5.09 -5.55 12.59
C ASN A 250 -4.44 -6.69 13.39
N PRO A 251 -4.19 -7.87 12.77
CA PRO A 251 -3.59 -9.02 13.44
C PRO A 251 -2.18 -8.77 14.01
N ARG A 252 -1.34 -8.01 13.30
CA ARG A 252 0.02 -7.70 13.77
C ARG A 252 0.00 -6.79 14.99
N ALA A 253 -0.91 -5.81 15.02
CA ALA A 253 -1.09 -4.97 16.20
C ALA A 253 -1.58 -5.81 17.40
N ARG A 254 -2.53 -6.75 17.18
CA ARG A 254 -2.95 -7.67 18.25
C ARG A 254 -1.81 -8.55 18.74
N LEU A 255 -1.03 -9.14 17.83
CA LEU A 255 0.14 -9.95 18.17
C LEU A 255 1.16 -9.16 19.01
N ALA A 256 1.54 -7.96 18.54
CA ALA A 256 2.47 -7.09 19.25
C ALA A 256 1.94 -6.68 20.62
N ALA A 257 0.62 -6.48 20.74
CA ALA A 257 -0.02 -6.13 22.01
C ALA A 257 -0.03 -7.31 22.99
N VAL A 258 -0.26 -8.54 22.52
CA VAL A 258 -0.12 -9.75 23.37
C VAL A 258 1.31 -9.91 23.86
N ASP A 259 2.28 -9.76 22.96
CA ASP A 259 3.71 -9.85 23.28
C ASP A 259 4.15 -8.79 24.31
N ALA A 260 3.71 -7.54 24.13
CA ALA A 260 3.96 -6.48 25.10
C ALA A 260 3.29 -6.75 26.44
N SER A 261 2.03 -7.21 26.44
CA SER A 261 1.31 -7.58 27.68
C SER A 261 2.01 -8.69 28.44
N ALA A 262 2.41 -9.74 27.74
CA ALA A 262 3.10 -10.90 28.33
C ALA A 262 4.45 -10.50 28.95
N ALA A 263 5.17 -9.58 28.33
CA ALA A 263 6.44 -9.06 28.84
C ALA A 263 6.25 -8.19 30.10
N LEU A 264 5.18 -7.39 30.15
CA LEU A 264 4.87 -6.48 31.26
C LEU A 264 4.18 -7.18 32.44
N LEU A 265 3.53 -8.33 32.18
CA LEU A 265 2.83 -9.16 33.17
C LEU A 265 3.37 -10.60 33.16
N PRO A 266 4.61 -10.85 33.60
CA PRO A 266 5.23 -12.17 33.48
C PRO A 266 4.46 -13.30 34.17
N SER A 267 3.77 -13.01 35.29
CA SER A 267 2.93 -13.97 36.00
C SER A 267 1.67 -14.40 35.24
N GLU A 268 1.23 -13.59 34.26
CA GLU A 268 0.05 -13.83 33.43
C GLU A 268 0.41 -14.27 32.00
N ALA A 269 1.70 -14.24 31.65
CA ALA A 269 2.19 -14.41 30.29
C ALA A 269 1.67 -15.72 29.63
N CYS A 270 1.70 -16.84 30.36
CA CYS A 270 1.17 -18.11 29.84
C CYS A 270 -0.33 -18.01 29.54
N GLY A 271 -1.13 -17.40 30.43
CA GLY A 271 -2.57 -17.21 30.23
C GLY A 271 -2.89 -16.30 29.04
N LEU A 272 -2.10 -15.24 28.84
CA LEU A 272 -2.25 -14.32 27.71
C LEU A 272 -1.99 -15.04 26.38
N TRP A 273 -0.92 -15.81 26.28
CA TRP A 273 -0.61 -16.60 25.08
C TRP A 273 -1.60 -17.74 24.84
N GLN A 274 -2.09 -18.41 25.91
CA GLN A 274 -3.17 -19.39 25.78
C GLN A 274 -4.48 -18.75 25.27
N GLY A 275 -4.77 -17.52 25.69
CA GLY A 275 -5.89 -16.74 25.15
C GLY A 275 -5.72 -16.46 23.65
N ALA A 276 -4.53 -16.11 23.24
CA ALA A 276 -4.18 -15.80 21.82
C ALA A 276 -4.28 -17.03 20.90
N LEU A 277 -4.27 -18.26 21.40
CA LEU A 277 -4.56 -19.46 20.61
C LEU A 277 -5.98 -19.46 20.00
N LYS A 278 -6.88 -18.61 20.48
CA LYS A 278 -8.25 -18.47 19.99
C LYS A 278 -8.46 -17.28 19.08
N ASP A 279 -7.39 -16.56 18.74
CA ASP A 279 -7.49 -15.39 17.84
C ASP A 279 -8.05 -15.79 16.47
N ALA A 280 -8.78 -14.88 15.85
CA ALA A 280 -9.32 -15.09 14.50
C ALA A 280 -8.20 -15.25 13.44
N SER A 281 -7.05 -14.59 13.64
CA SER A 281 -5.92 -14.65 12.72
C SER A 281 -5.01 -15.86 12.96
N GLU A 282 -4.68 -16.57 11.89
CA GLU A 282 -3.70 -17.66 11.96
C GLU A 282 -2.31 -17.16 12.31
N LEU A 283 -1.93 -15.94 11.91
CA LEU A 283 -0.65 -15.33 12.30
C LEU A 283 -0.51 -15.25 13.82
N VAL A 284 -1.54 -14.77 14.51
CA VAL A 284 -1.55 -14.66 15.97
C VAL A 284 -1.52 -16.05 16.61
N ARG A 285 -2.35 -16.99 16.12
CA ARG A 285 -2.39 -18.37 16.64
C ARG A 285 -1.06 -19.11 16.45
N LEU A 286 -0.40 -18.92 15.30
CA LEU A 286 0.89 -19.53 15.00
C LEU A 286 1.95 -19.10 16.02
N HIS A 287 2.07 -17.80 16.28
CA HIS A 287 2.99 -17.27 17.28
C HIS A 287 2.61 -17.71 18.70
N ALA A 288 1.31 -17.71 19.02
CA ALA A 288 0.83 -18.15 20.32
C ALA A 288 1.20 -19.61 20.61
N ARG A 289 1.10 -20.52 19.63
CA ARG A 289 1.55 -21.93 19.78
C ARG A 289 3.03 -22.00 20.16
N ALA A 290 3.88 -21.30 19.41
CA ALA A 290 5.32 -21.29 19.68
C ALA A 290 5.65 -20.73 21.08
N MET A 291 4.94 -19.69 21.49
CA MET A 291 5.16 -19.08 22.82
C MET A 291 4.66 -19.97 23.97
N VAL A 292 3.50 -20.60 23.81
CA VAL A 292 2.97 -21.54 24.82
C VAL A 292 3.91 -22.73 25.00
N GLU A 293 4.46 -23.30 23.94
CA GLU A 293 5.46 -24.38 24.01
C GLU A 293 6.75 -23.96 24.73
N THR A 294 7.07 -22.67 24.72
CA THR A 294 8.33 -22.14 25.28
C THR A 294 8.20 -21.76 26.76
N ILE A 295 7.05 -21.19 27.17
CA ILE A 295 6.92 -20.54 28.48
C ILE A 295 5.88 -21.16 29.41
N CYS A 296 5.01 -22.05 28.89
CA CYS A 296 4.02 -22.75 29.70
C CYS A 296 4.45 -24.17 30.02
#